data_6bacf1a2ed151dc17a95d8ab191e757a
#
_entry.id   6bacf1a2ed151dc17a95d8ab191e757a
#
_cell.length_a   1.000
_cell.length_b   1.000
_cell.length_c   1.000
_cell.angle_alpha   90.00
_cell.angle_beta   90.00
_cell.angle_gamma   90.00
#
_symmetry.space_group_name_H-M   'P 1'
#
loop_
_entity.id
_entity.type
_entity.pdbx_description
1 polymer ?
#
loop_
_entity_poly.entity_id
_entity_poly.type
_entity_poly.pdbx_seq_one_letter_code
_entity_poly.pdbx_strand_id
1 'polypeptide(L)'
;MIKYILKRLLQLIPILIGITFLSFAMMRLAGGDAVTYMYENAGSAVSQEVIDETRKEYGLDQPFLVQYAKWFAGMATGDMGMSYVSKRDVYDTFIEKLPATILLTISSVLLTMLISIPLGILSAVKHNRLIDYLIRFFSFIGNSMPNFFAALVLMYFLSIRLG
;
A
#
# COMPACT_ATOMS: atom_id res chain seq x y z
N MET A 1 7.82 -25.06 -21.64
CA MET A 1 7.97 -23.99 -20.64
C MET A 1 7.25 -22.71 -21.04
N ILE A 2 7.41 -22.16 -22.25
CA ILE A 2 6.75 -20.94 -22.71
C ILE A 2 5.22 -21.00 -22.62
N LYS A 3 4.60 -22.09 -23.10
CA LYS A 3 3.13 -22.29 -22.98
C LYS A 3 2.63 -22.24 -21.53
N TYR A 4 3.40 -22.75 -20.57
CA TYR A 4 3.06 -22.69 -19.15
C TYR A 4 3.12 -21.27 -18.62
N ILE A 5 4.18 -20.54 -18.94
CA ILE A 5 4.34 -19.12 -18.55
C ILE A 5 3.22 -18.27 -19.14
N LEU A 6 2.93 -18.44 -20.44
CA LEU A 6 1.84 -17.71 -21.10
C LEU A 6 0.48 -18.00 -20.46
N LYS A 7 0.20 -19.27 -20.16
CA LYS A 7 -1.04 -19.64 -19.46
C LYS A 7 -1.14 -18.98 -18.08
N ARG A 8 -0.05 -18.91 -17.33
CA ARG A 8 0.00 -18.24 -16.01
C ARG A 8 -0.21 -16.74 -16.13
N LEU A 9 0.42 -16.10 -17.12
CA LEU A 9 0.23 -14.67 -17.39
C LEU A 9 -1.22 -14.36 -17.80
N LEU A 10 -1.84 -15.18 -18.63
CA LEU A 10 -3.26 -15.02 -18.98
C LEU A 10 -4.19 -15.20 -17.78
N GLN A 11 -3.85 -16.10 -16.86
CA GLN A 11 -4.62 -16.27 -15.62
C GLN A 11 -4.51 -15.08 -14.65
N LEU A 12 -3.46 -14.27 -14.75
CA LEU A 12 -3.33 -13.04 -13.93
C LEU A 12 -4.32 -11.96 -14.38
N ILE A 13 -4.69 -11.91 -15.65
CA ILE A 13 -5.61 -10.87 -16.18
C ILE A 13 -6.95 -10.85 -15.42
N PRO A 14 -7.73 -11.96 -15.36
CA PRO A 14 -9.00 -11.95 -14.62
C PRO A 14 -8.82 -11.71 -13.12
N ILE A 15 -7.70 -12.15 -12.55
CA ILE A 15 -7.37 -11.90 -11.13
C ILE A 15 -7.14 -10.40 -10.90
N LEU A 16 -6.34 -9.75 -11.76
CA LEU A 16 -6.09 -8.31 -11.66
C LEU A 16 -7.39 -7.51 -11.84
N ILE A 17 -8.22 -7.87 -12.82
CA ILE A 17 -9.53 -7.23 -13.01
C ILE A 17 -10.40 -7.40 -11.76
N GLY A 18 -10.43 -8.59 -11.17
CA GLY A 18 -11.20 -8.86 -9.95
C GLY A 18 -10.71 -8.06 -8.75
N ILE A 19 -9.40 -8.02 -8.54
CA ILE A 19 -8.79 -7.26 -7.42
C ILE A 19 -9.01 -5.76 -7.59
N THR A 20 -8.78 -5.22 -8.80
CA THR A 20 -8.97 -3.79 -9.06
C THR A 20 -10.44 -3.39 -8.97
N PHE A 21 -11.36 -4.24 -9.42
CA PHE A 21 -12.79 -4.01 -9.27
C PHE A 21 -13.22 -3.99 -7.79
N LEU A 22 -12.78 -4.98 -7.00
CA LEU A 22 -13.07 -5.02 -5.57
C LEU A 22 -12.47 -3.82 -4.84
N SER A 23 -11.22 -3.45 -5.13
CA SER A 23 -10.56 -2.27 -4.52
C SER A 23 -11.32 -0.99 -4.84
N PHE A 24 -11.74 -0.81 -6.11
CA PHE A 24 -12.53 0.33 -6.54
C PHE A 24 -13.89 0.36 -5.84
N ALA A 25 -14.57 -0.80 -5.74
CA ALA A 25 -15.83 -0.92 -5.05
C ALA A 25 -15.71 -0.60 -3.55
N MET A 26 -14.70 -1.13 -2.89
CA MET A 26 -14.45 -0.86 -1.46
C MET A 26 -14.17 0.62 -1.20
N MET A 27 -13.37 1.28 -2.03
CA MET A 27 -13.13 2.72 -1.91
C MET A 27 -14.42 3.53 -2.05
N ARG A 28 -15.31 3.14 -2.98
CA ARG A 28 -16.60 3.81 -3.18
C ARG A 28 -17.58 3.57 -2.05
N LEU A 29 -17.59 2.37 -1.48
CA LEU A 29 -18.50 2.01 -0.39
C LEU A 29 -18.03 2.56 0.96
N ALA A 30 -16.71 2.57 1.23
CA ALA A 30 -16.16 2.98 2.51
C ALA A 30 -15.85 4.48 2.60
N GLY A 31 -15.51 5.10 1.47
CA GLY A 31 -14.94 6.45 1.43
C GLY A 31 -15.96 7.60 1.35
N GLY A 32 -17.27 7.32 1.24
CA GLY A 32 -18.23 8.39 0.97
C GLY A 32 -17.97 9.07 -0.39
N ASP A 33 -18.42 10.30 -0.53
CA ASP A 33 -18.22 11.08 -1.72
C ASP A 33 -16.88 11.84 -1.68
N ALA A 34 -15.99 11.53 -2.62
CA ALA A 34 -14.65 12.15 -2.70
C ALA A 34 -14.71 13.69 -2.78
N VAL A 35 -15.77 14.24 -3.41
CA VAL A 35 -15.97 15.69 -3.52
C VAL A 35 -16.35 16.29 -2.18
N THR A 36 -17.23 15.65 -1.43
CA THR A 36 -17.59 16.07 -0.07
C THR A 36 -16.35 16.11 0.82
N TYR A 37 -15.54 15.03 0.80
CA TYR A 37 -14.27 14.99 1.54
C TYR A 37 -13.29 16.10 1.16
N MET A 38 -13.24 16.45 -0.13
CA MET A 38 -12.36 17.50 -0.62
C MET A 38 -12.70 18.87 -0.04
N TYR A 39 -13.99 19.19 0.07
CA TYR A 39 -14.44 20.47 0.61
C TYR A 39 -14.47 20.48 2.15
N GLU A 40 -14.86 19.41 2.80
CA GLU A 40 -14.81 19.29 4.27
C GLU A 40 -13.39 19.45 4.82
N ASN A 41 -12.40 18.78 4.20
CA ASN A 41 -11.00 18.90 4.60
C ASN A 41 -10.39 20.28 4.30
N ALA A 42 -10.91 21.00 3.32
CA ALA A 42 -10.49 22.36 3.04
C ALA A 42 -11.10 23.40 4.00
N GLY A 43 -11.99 22.99 4.92
CA GLY A 43 -12.68 23.87 5.83
C GLY A 43 -13.62 24.86 5.15
N SER A 44 -13.99 24.58 3.91
CA SER A 44 -14.81 25.46 3.08
C SER A 44 -16.27 25.03 3.14
N ALA A 45 -17.12 25.84 3.72
CA ALA A 45 -18.57 25.68 3.59
C ALA A 45 -18.98 26.09 2.17
N VAL A 46 -19.09 25.12 1.28
CA VAL A 46 -19.57 25.35 -0.11
C VAL A 46 -21.03 24.95 -0.27
N SER A 47 -21.72 25.59 -1.22
CA SER A 47 -23.11 25.23 -1.53
C SER A 47 -23.18 23.84 -2.16
N GLN A 48 -24.32 23.16 -2.00
CA GLN A 48 -24.58 21.87 -2.65
C GLN A 48 -24.45 21.95 -4.18
N GLU A 49 -24.76 23.07 -4.76
CA GLU A 49 -24.65 23.33 -6.20
C GLU A 49 -23.19 23.16 -6.69
N VAL A 50 -22.22 23.73 -5.96
CA VAL A 50 -20.78 23.59 -6.26
C VAL A 50 -20.32 22.15 -6.10
N ILE A 51 -20.81 21.44 -5.09
CA ILE A 51 -20.52 20.01 -4.90
C ILE A 51 -21.02 19.20 -6.09
N ASP A 52 -22.24 19.43 -6.53
CA ASP A 52 -22.86 18.69 -7.64
C ASP A 52 -22.22 19.04 -9.00
N GLU A 53 -21.82 20.28 -9.23
CA GLU A 53 -21.01 20.65 -10.39
C GLU A 53 -19.65 19.95 -10.40
N THR A 54 -18.96 19.95 -9.27
CA THR A 54 -17.67 19.27 -9.14
C THR A 54 -17.80 17.76 -9.34
N ARG A 55 -18.88 17.14 -8.85
CA ARG A 55 -19.19 15.72 -9.14
C ARG A 55 -19.31 15.43 -10.63
N LYS A 56 -20.01 16.29 -11.37
CA LYS A 56 -20.17 16.17 -12.83
C LYS A 56 -18.84 16.35 -13.55
N GLU A 57 -18.06 17.34 -13.14
CA GLU A 57 -16.73 17.61 -13.72
C GLU A 57 -15.80 16.40 -13.61
N TYR A 58 -15.79 15.72 -12.45
CA TYR A 58 -15.01 14.51 -12.23
C TYR A 58 -15.70 13.22 -12.69
N GLY A 59 -16.91 13.29 -13.26
CA GLY A 59 -17.68 12.15 -13.75
C GLY A 59 -18.12 11.19 -12.64
N LEU A 60 -18.25 11.70 -11.42
CA LEU A 60 -18.64 10.92 -10.25
C LEU A 60 -20.15 10.72 -10.14
N ASP A 61 -20.92 11.40 -10.99
CA ASP A 61 -22.36 11.26 -11.20
C ASP A 61 -22.71 10.05 -12.09
N GLN A 62 -21.72 9.48 -12.78
CA GLN A 62 -21.95 8.38 -13.72
C GLN A 62 -22.20 7.04 -13.00
N PRO A 63 -22.84 6.07 -13.69
CA PRO A 63 -23.01 4.73 -13.13
C PRO A 63 -21.67 4.11 -12.73
N PHE A 64 -21.65 3.37 -11.62
CA PHE A 64 -20.46 2.77 -11.03
C PHE A 64 -19.58 2.01 -12.04
N LEU A 65 -20.19 1.19 -12.90
CA LEU A 65 -19.44 0.42 -13.91
C LEU A 65 -18.76 1.31 -14.95
N VAL A 66 -19.36 2.45 -15.29
CA VAL A 66 -18.78 3.41 -16.23
C VAL A 66 -17.57 4.10 -15.61
N GLN A 67 -17.68 4.48 -14.33
CA GLN A 67 -16.56 5.05 -13.58
C GLN A 67 -15.40 4.06 -13.47
N TYR A 68 -15.69 2.80 -13.13
CA TYR A 68 -14.67 1.76 -13.08
C TYR A 68 -14.00 1.54 -14.44
N ALA A 69 -14.77 1.43 -15.51
CA ALA A 69 -14.22 1.21 -16.85
C ALA A 69 -13.30 2.36 -17.30
N LYS A 70 -13.70 3.63 -17.04
CA LYS A 70 -12.87 4.81 -17.34
C LYS A 70 -11.59 4.81 -16.51
N TRP A 71 -11.69 4.57 -15.21
CA TRP A 71 -10.54 4.49 -14.33
C TRP A 71 -9.58 3.38 -14.74
N PHE A 72 -10.11 2.18 -15.03
CA PHE A 72 -9.31 1.03 -15.46
C PHE A 72 -8.61 1.28 -16.81
N ALA A 73 -9.30 1.91 -17.75
CA ALA A 73 -8.71 2.29 -19.03
C ALA A 73 -7.58 3.33 -18.86
N GLY A 74 -7.77 4.34 -18.01
CA GLY A 74 -6.73 5.30 -17.64
C GLY A 74 -5.51 4.61 -17.04
N MET A 75 -5.70 3.75 -16.06
CA MET A 75 -4.61 2.95 -15.46
C MET A 75 -3.84 2.13 -16.50
N ALA A 76 -4.54 1.52 -17.46
CA ALA A 76 -3.91 0.72 -18.52
C ALA A 76 -3.10 1.58 -19.51
N THR A 77 -3.42 2.85 -19.67
CA THR A 77 -2.68 3.81 -20.53
C THR A 77 -1.65 4.64 -19.79
N GLY A 78 -1.52 4.46 -18.46
CA GLY A 78 -0.60 5.21 -17.60
C GLY A 78 -1.16 6.53 -17.05
N ASP A 79 -2.41 6.85 -17.35
CA ASP A 79 -3.13 7.97 -16.74
C ASP A 79 -3.77 7.50 -15.42
N MET A 80 -3.11 7.80 -14.32
CA MET A 80 -3.61 7.49 -12.98
C MET A 80 -4.54 8.57 -12.42
N GLY A 81 -4.77 9.62 -13.18
CA GLY A 81 -5.60 10.77 -12.81
C GLY A 81 -4.94 11.68 -11.79
N MET A 82 -5.72 12.66 -11.34
CA MET A 82 -5.29 13.63 -10.32
C MET A 82 -5.81 13.26 -8.94
N SER A 83 -4.97 13.45 -7.92
CA SER A 83 -5.37 13.32 -6.52
C SER A 83 -6.38 14.41 -6.15
N TYR A 84 -7.53 14.03 -5.63
CA TYR A 84 -8.55 14.98 -5.18
C TYR A 84 -8.08 15.83 -3.97
N VAL A 85 -7.17 15.30 -3.15
CA VAL A 85 -6.67 15.96 -1.94
C VAL A 85 -5.48 16.85 -2.26
N SER A 86 -4.44 16.32 -2.90
CA SER A 86 -3.18 17.05 -3.12
C SER A 86 -3.18 17.87 -4.41
N LYS A 87 -4.16 17.68 -5.30
CA LYS A 87 -4.25 18.31 -6.63
C LYS A 87 -3.02 18.10 -7.50
N ARG A 88 -2.27 17.02 -7.22
CA ARG A 88 -1.09 16.60 -7.99
C ARG A 88 -1.44 15.36 -8.81
N ASP A 89 -0.73 15.18 -9.91
CA ASP A 89 -0.80 13.96 -10.70
C ASP A 89 -0.40 12.75 -9.83
N VAL A 90 -1.21 11.68 -9.89
CA VAL A 90 -0.98 10.46 -9.08
C VAL A 90 0.23 9.71 -9.60
N TYR A 91 0.43 9.64 -10.93
CA TYR A 91 1.59 8.99 -11.52
C TYR A 91 2.90 9.67 -11.12
N ASP A 92 2.95 10.99 -11.19
CA ASP A 92 4.14 11.75 -10.79
C ASP A 92 4.46 11.56 -9.30
N THR A 93 3.43 11.60 -8.45
CA THR A 93 3.58 11.35 -7.01
C THR A 93 4.07 9.93 -6.74
N PHE A 94 3.55 8.93 -7.48
CA PHE A 94 3.98 7.55 -7.37
C PHE A 94 5.45 7.38 -7.74
N ILE A 95 5.88 7.92 -8.89
CA ILE A 95 7.28 7.85 -9.35
C ILE A 95 8.23 8.56 -8.38
N GLU A 96 7.82 9.71 -7.83
CA GLU A 96 8.60 10.45 -6.82
C GLU A 96 8.88 9.60 -5.57
N LYS A 97 7.90 8.83 -5.11
CA LYS A 97 8.01 8.01 -3.88
C LYS A 97 8.59 6.62 -4.09
N LEU A 98 8.56 6.13 -5.32
CA LEU A 98 8.99 4.78 -5.68
C LEU A 98 10.46 4.48 -5.31
N PRO A 99 11.46 5.36 -5.57
CA PRO A 99 12.85 5.09 -5.23
C PRO A 99 13.08 4.89 -3.73
N ALA A 100 12.44 5.71 -2.89
CA ALA A 100 12.52 5.57 -1.44
C ALA A 100 11.91 4.23 -0.96
N THR A 101 10.78 3.85 -1.52
CA THR A 101 10.10 2.59 -1.20
C THR A 101 10.95 1.38 -1.61
N ILE A 102 11.54 1.43 -2.81
CA ILE A 102 12.44 0.35 -3.30
C ILE A 102 13.67 0.24 -2.40
N LEU A 103 14.32 1.36 -2.08
CA LEU A 103 15.49 1.38 -1.21
C LEU A 103 15.18 0.78 0.17
N LEU A 104 14.07 1.20 0.79
CA LEU A 104 13.63 0.68 2.08
C LEU A 104 13.31 -0.82 2.00
N THR A 105 12.64 -1.25 0.95
CA THR A 105 12.29 -2.67 0.76
C THR A 105 13.54 -3.54 0.61
N ILE A 106 14.48 -3.15 -0.26
CA ILE A 106 15.72 -3.89 -0.48
C ILE A 106 16.55 -3.93 0.81
N SER A 107 16.70 -2.79 1.48
CA SER A 107 17.45 -2.70 2.75
C SER A 107 16.82 -3.58 3.84
N SER A 108 15.49 -3.57 3.95
CA SER A 108 14.73 -4.41 4.89
C SER A 108 14.92 -5.91 4.61
N VAL A 109 14.81 -6.32 3.34
CA VAL A 109 15.01 -7.72 2.94
C VAL A 109 16.45 -8.18 3.23
N LEU A 110 17.45 -7.37 2.87
CA LEU A 110 18.86 -7.69 3.16
C LEU A 110 19.12 -7.81 4.65
N LEU A 111 18.63 -6.87 5.45
CA LEU A 111 18.78 -6.90 6.91
C LEU A 111 18.08 -8.12 7.51
N THR A 112 16.89 -8.45 7.04
CA THR A 112 16.15 -9.64 7.46
C THR A 112 16.95 -10.91 7.16
N MET A 113 17.51 -11.05 5.97
CA MET A 113 18.33 -12.21 5.61
C MET A 113 19.60 -12.30 6.45
N LEU A 114 20.30 -11.17 6.65
CA LEU A 114 21.54 -11.11 7.46
C LEU A 114 21.31 -11.53 8.91
N ILE A 115 20.14 -11.26 9.47
CA ILE A 115 19.81 -11.60 10.87
C ILE A 115 19.16 -12.98 10.95
N SER A 116 18.13 -13.24 10.13
CA SER A 116 17.32 -14.46 10.28
C SER A 116 18.07 -15.73 9.89
N ILE A 117 18.90 -15.69 8.84
CA ILE A 117 19.62 -16.89 8.39
C ILE A 117 20.62 -17.38 9.46
N PRO A 118 21.54 -16.54 10.00
CA PRO A 118 22.47 -16.98 11.04
C PRO A 118 21.76 -17.42 12.32
N LEU A 119 20.73 -16.67 12.74
CA LEU A 119 19.96 -17.06 13.94
C LEU A 119 19.18 -18.36 13.73
N GLY A 120 18.62 -18.58 12.54
CA GLY A 120 17.93 -19.82 12.20
C GLY A 120 18.88 -21.03 12.21
N ILE A 121 20.07 -20.88 11.63
CA ILE A 121 21.12 -21.93 11.65
C ILE A 121 21.55 -22.20 13.09
N LEU A 122 21.82 -21.15 13.87
CA LEU A 122 22.23 -21.27 15.26
C LEU A 122 21.18 -21.99 16.11
N SER A 123 19.92 -21.64 15.95
CA SER A 123 18.78 -22.29 16.60
C SER A 123 18.70 -23.79 16.23
N ALA A 124 18.87 -24.11 14.94
CA ALA A 124 18.83 -25.48 14.46
C ALA A 124 20.00 -26.33 15.00
N VAL A 125 21.22 -25.79 14.96
CA VAL A 125 22.45 -26.50 15.47
C VAL A 125 22.41 -26.66 17.00
N LYS A 126 21.87 -25.69 17.71
CA LYS A 126 21.74 -25.69 19.17
C LYS A 126 20.33 -26.05 19.63
N HIS A 127 19.65 -26.89 18.88
CA HIS A 127 18.29 -27.32 19.17
C HIS A 127 18.10 -27.78 20.63
N ASN A 128 17.01 -27.33 21.26
CA ASN A 128 16.68 -27.58 22.67
C ASN A 128 17.74 -27.12 23.70
N ARG A 129 18.64 -26.21 23.31
CA ARG A 129 19.54 -25.52 24.25
C ARG A 129 19.03 -24.12 24.58
N LEU A 130 19.59 -23.49 25.61
CA LEU A 130 19.23 -22.17 26.07
C LEU A 130 19.23 -21.14 24.92
N ILE A 131 20.19 -21.20 24.01
CA ILE A 131 20.30 -20.32 22.85
C ILE A 131 19.09 -20.47 21.94
N ASP A 132 18.65 -21.69 21.65
CA ASP A 132 17.46 -21.96 20.83
C ASP A 132 16.20 -21.39 21.50
N TYR A 133 16.04 -21.59 22.80
CA TYR A 133 14.92 -21.01 23.56
C TYR A 133 14.92 -19.48 23.52
N LEU A 134 16.08 -18.84 23.68
CA LEU A 134 16.21 -17.40 23.62
C LEU A 134 15.86 -16.86 22.22
N ILE A 135 16.37 -17.46 21.16
CA ILE A 135 16.06 -17.05 19.78
C ILE A 135 14.56 -17.17 19.53
N ARG A 136 13.94 -18.28 19.91
CA ARG A 136 12.49 -18.47 19.76
C ARG A 136 11.69 -17.47 20.59
N PHE A 137 12.10 -17.21 21.83
CA PHE A 137 11.45 -16.25 22.71
C PHE A 137 11.46 -14.83 22.14
N PHE A 138 12.61 -14.33 21.68
CA PHE A 138 12.71 -13.02 21.05
C PHE A 138 11.98 -12.94 19.71
N SER A 139 12.04 -14.00 18.92
CA SER A 139 11.26 -14.10 17.66
C SER A 139 9.76 -14.04 17.91
N PHE A 140 9.28 -14.73 18.95
CA PHE A 140 7.88 -14.71 19.34
C PHE A 140 7.44 -13.32 19.80
N ILE A 141 8.23 -12.65 20.66
CA ILE A 141 7.97 -11.28 21.10
C ILE A 141 7.90 -10.34 19.89
N GLY A 142 8.91 -10.39 19.01
CA GLY A 142 8.96 -9.53 17.82
C GLY A 142 7.78 -9.76 16.89
N ASN A 143 7.34 -11.00 16.71
CA ASN A 143 6.21 -11.34 15.86
C ASN A 143 4.83 -11.00 16.50
N SER A 144 4.80 -10.92 17.83
CA SER A 144 3.58 -10.54 18.57
C SER A 144 3.36 -9.04 18.66
N MET A 145 4.40 -8.23 18.40
CA MET A 145 4.30 -6.77 18.39
C MET A 145 3.70 -6.26 17.07
N PRO A 146 2.76 -5.31 17.12
CA PRO A 146 2.34 -4.59 15.91
C PRO A 146 3.54 -3.88 15.27
N ASN A 147 3.70 -4.01 13.95
CA ASN A 147 4.85 -3.47 13.21
C ASN A 147 5.04 -1.95 13.41
N PHE A 148 3.93 -1.19 13.45
CA PHE A 148 4.00 0.25 13.68
C PHE A 148 4.54 0.59 15.09
N PHE A 149 4.18 -0.19 16.12
CA PHE A 149 4.68 0.01 17.48
C PHE A 149 6.18 -0.28 17.56
N ALA A 150 6.63 -1.40 16.97
CA ALA A 150 8.06 -1.72 16.90
C ALA A 150 8.85 -0.61 16.17
N ALA A 151 8.30 -0.07 15.08
CA ALA A 151 8.92 1.03 14.34
C ALA A 151 9.02 2.31 15.18
N LEU A 152 7.95 2.69 15.91
CA LEU A 152 7.95 3.86 16.79
C LEU A 152 8.98 3.72 17.92
N VAL A 153 9.04 2.55 18.56
CA VAL A 153 10.03 2.27 19.62
C VAL A 153 11.45 2.37 19.08
N LEU A 154 11.73 1.78 17.91
CA LEU A 154 13.04 1.86 17.26
C LEU A 154 13.40 3.30 16.90
N MET A 155 12.50 4.05 16.29
CA MET A 155 12.73 5.46 15.97
C MET A 155 13.01 6.31 17.22
N TYR A 156 12.24 6.09 18.28
CA TYR A 156 12.46 6.78 19.56
C TYR A 156 13.86 6.50 20.13
N PHE A 157 14.26 5.23 20.20
CA PHE A 157 15.59 4.87 20.70
C PHE A 157 16.72 5.41 19.82
N LEU A 158 16.60 5.30 18.49
CA LEU A 158 17.61 5.78 17.56
C LEU A 158 17.72 7.32 17.61
N SER A 159 16.61 8.03 17.66
CA SER A 159 16.59 9.50 17.74
C SER A 159 17.20 10.03 19.04
N ILE A 160 17.00 9.35 20.18
CA ILE A 160 17.55 9.80 21.47
C ILE A 160 19.04 9.44 21.61
N ARG A 161 19.47 8.30 21.04
CA ARG A 161 20.81 7.77 21.26
C ARG A 161 21.81 8.15 20.18
N LEU A 162 21.33 8.34 18.95
CA LEU A 162 22.19 8.62 17.80
C LEU A 162 22.07 10.07 17.30
N GLY A 163 21.14 10.88 17.86
CA GLY A 163 21.00 12.32 17.61
C GLY A 163 20.35 12.60 16.29
#